data_251bdd322de36bfb2bad114b5441b369
#
_entry.id   251bdd322de36bfb2bad114b5441b369
#
_cell.length_a   1.000
_cell.length_b   1.000
_cell.length_c   1.000
_cell.angle_alpha   90.00
_cell.angle_beta   90.00
_cell.angle_gamma   90.00
#
_symmetry.space_group_name_H-M   'P 1'
#
loop_
_entity.id
_entity.type
_entity.pdbx_description
1 polymer ?
#
loop_
_entity_poly.entity_id
_entity_poly.type
_entity_poly.pdbx_seq_one_letter_code
_entity_poly.pdbx_strand_id
1 'polypeptide(L)'
;MWGSLFPATGRLLRPFAFALSLLLTAGVARAAEPAKALVWDADAARHLLSRAAFGGSPEEAERLAALPLERAVDRLLDEAAAIPPPARPEWVRDVWINGGRRWSDMSREEYLIVLRRNSTRNAAELNDLRAWWLQQMIASKAPLRENMTLFWHGHFTSATGKVFSFTQGFYQQNATYRRDSLGNFREFLEAVALDPVMLAYLDMERSNKAHPNENFARELMELFTLGVGNYTEKDIQEVARALTGWILDAPAGAVKVHRPTAPENMQFASITRDGMVPTFVAGQHDDGEKTVLGKTGRFGVKEVLDLIVSQPACGRHLAGRLIDYFGADDSGGTLRDRMAEAFRTQNYEIRPMLKVLFTAPEFYAPKARGAKVKGPVRLLVGACRDLRLEGSATPSLAQLTAQLGQELFNPLTVKGWPSGIAWISASTLPLRYRLGEALVDGKAPEPPEPLGRLRLVAVSREPDKAQTTIKRLQAIDRERKQEQTQAGFLVHFNPSLLFAEGTPENPEELADALLKRLVVTKVRPATRDAVVAACRSVSPTERPALAARLILASPEYEME
;
A
#
# COMPACT_ATOMS: atom_id res chain seq x y z
N MET A 1 -11.53 -44.05 -46.05
CA MET A 1 -10.42 -44.64 -46.85
C MET A 1 -9.16 -44.63 -45.98
N TRP A 2 -8.63 -45.85 -45.82
CA TRP A 2 -7.32 -46.20 -45.23
C TRP A 2 -7.17 -45.91 -43.74
N GLY A 3 -7.02 -46.84 -42.81
CA GLY A 3 -6.71 -48.28 -42.88
C GLY A 3 -5.50 -48.55 -42.01
N SER A 4 -5.76 -49.14 -40.82
CA SER A 4 -5.02 -50.14 -40.07
C SER A 4 -3.48 -50.22 -40.18
N LEU A 5 -2.84 -50.35 -39.03
CA LEU A 5 -1.91 -51.44 -38.74
C LEU A 5 -1.49 -51.44 -37.25
N PHE A 6 -2.03 -52.42 -36.50
CA PHE A 6 -1.41 -52.94 -35.27
C PHE A 6 -0.41 -54.08 -35.66
N PRO A 7 0.57 -54.41 -34.82
CA PRO A 7 0.50 -55.72 -34.24
C PRO A 7 0.67 -55.76 -32.70
N ALA A 8 -0.02 -56.74 -32.16
CA ALA A 8 -0.05 -57.17 -30.78
C ALA A 8 1.24 -57.87 -30.34
N THR A 9 1.66 -57.64 -29.09
CA THR A 9 2.30 -58.69 -28.29
C THR A 9 1.80 -58.56 -26.86
N GLY A 10 1.15 -59.60 -26.41
CA GLY A 10 0.63 -59.76 -25.06
C GLY A 10 1.70 -60.06 -24.03
N ARG A 11 1.50 -59.57 -22.83
CA ARG A 11 1.95 -60.23 -21.59
C ARG A 11 0.94 -59.95 -20.47
N LEU A 12 0.52 -61.04 -19.87
CA LEU A 12 -0.33 -61.24 -18.72
C LEU A 12 -0.02 -60.27 -17.55
N LEU A 13 -1.05 -59.56 -17.07
CA LEU A 13 -1.06 -58.93 -15.77
C LEU A 13 -2.13 -59.60 -14.90
N ARG A 14 -1.68 -60.19 -13.80
CA ARG A 14 -2.50 -60.80 -12.73
C ARG A 14 -3.28 -59.69 -12.01
N PRO A 15 -4.50 -59.94 -11.53
CA PRO A 15 -5.25 -58.97 -10.72
C PRO A 15 -4.73 -58.99 -9.28
N PHE A 16 -4.26 -57.83 -8.81
CA PHE A 16 -4.07 -57.61 -7.38
C PHE A 16 -5.41 -57.14 -6.79
N ALA A 17 -6.00 -58.01 -5.98
CA ALA A 17 -7.12 -57.69 -5.11
C ALA A 17 -6.61 -56.81 -3.97
N PHE A 18 -6.97 -55.51 -3.96
CA PHE A 18 -6.81 -54.67 -2.80
C PHE A 18 -7.97 -54.90 -1.84
N ALA A 19 -7.70 -55.57 -0.74
CA ALA A 19 -8.59 -55.61 0.42
C ALA A 19 -8.66 -54.24 1.06
N LEU A 20 -9.83 -53.59 0.98
CA LEU A 20 -10.14 -52.32 1.65
C LEU A 20 -10.44 -52.64 3.14
N SER A 21 -9.42 -52.59 3.99
CA SER A 21 -9.60 -52.61 5.44
C SER A 21 -10.09 -51.23 5.89
N LEU A 22 -11.38 -51.15 6.25
CA LEU A 22 -11.93 -50.04 6.99
C LEU A 22 -11.29 -50.03 8.39
N LEU A 23 -10.24 -49.26 8.57
CA LEU A 23 -9.80 -48.78 9.89
C LEU A 23 -10.64 -47.55 10.25
N LEU A 24 -11.64 -47.73 11.07
CA LEU A 24 -12.24 -46.66 11.86
C LEU A 24 -11.15 -46.13 12.82
N THR A 25 -10.38 -45.16 12.38
CA THR A 25 -9.61 -44.32 13.30
C THR A 25 -10.58 -43.37 13.94
N ALA A 26 -11.00 -43.67 15.18
CA ALA A 26 -11.56 -42.70 16.08
C ALA A 26 -10.59 -41.51 16.09
N GLY A 27 -10.99 -40.40 15.50
CA GLY A 27 -10.28 -39.14 15.59
C GLY A 27 -10.24 -38.69 17.06
N VAL A 28 -9.17 -39.06 17.74
CA VAL A 28 -8.83 -38.39 19.00
C VAL A 28 -8.60 -36.92 18.61
N ALA A 29 -9.59 -36.10 18.92
CA ALA A 29 -9.43 -34.66 18.89
C ALA A 29 -8.21 -34.36 19.77
N ARG A 30 -7.08 -34.10 19.13
CA ARG A 30 -5.87 -33.66 19.82
C ARG A 30 -6.26 -32.37 20.50
N ALA A 31 -6.47 -32.43 21.81
CA ALA A 31 -6.69 -31.25 22.62
C ALA A 31 -5.60 -30.25 22.23
N ALA A 32 -6.01 -29.05 21.81
CA ALA A 32 -5.07 -28.00 21.52
C ALA A 32 -4.18 -27.82 22.76
N GLU A 33 -2.87 -27.97 22.61
CA GLU A 33 -1.95 -27.66 23.70
C GLU A 33 -2.31 -26.28 24.22
N PRO A 34 -2.42 -26.08 25.55
CA PRO A 34 -2.74 -24.75 26.09
C PRO A 34 -1.73 -23.77 25.53
N ALA A 35 -2.23 -22.71 24.92
CA ALA A 35 -1.39 -21.67 24.35
C ALA A 35 -0.40 -21.23 25.42
N LYS A 36 0.90 -21.40 25.13
CA LYS A 36 1.97 -21.03 26.06
C LYS A 36 1.74 -19.57 26.43
N ALA A 37 1.65 -19.27 27.72
CA ALA A 37 1.37 -17.92 28.20
C ALA A 37 2.33 -16.93 27.50
N LEU A 38 1.80 -15.82 27.02
CA LEU A 38 2.58 -14.78 26.38
C LEU A 38 3.66 -14.28 27.36
N VAL A 39 4.92 -14.42 26.97
CA VAL A 39 6.05 -13.80 27.66
C VAL A 39 6.28 -12.44 26.99
N TRP A 40 6.06 -11.36 27.74
CA TRP A 40 6.35 -10.01 27.28
C TRP A 40 7.78 -9.65 27.66
N ASP A 41 8.66 -9.60 26.67
CA ASP A 41 10.08 -9.33 26.79
C ASP A 41 10.57 -8.47 25.60
N ALA A 42 11.86 -8.20 25.52
CA ALA A 42 12.45 -7.42 24.43
C ALA A 42 12.24 -8.05 23.04
N ASP A 43 12.19 -9.38 22.93
CA ASP A 43 11.91 -10.05 21.65
C ASP A 43 10.45 -9.89 21.22
N ALA A 44 9.52 -9.96 22.18
CA ALA A 44 8.10 -9.67 21.93
C ALA A 44 7.91 -8.19 21.54
N ALA A 45 8.59 -7.27 22.22
CA ALA A 45 8.55 -5.84 21.87
C ALA A 45 9.15 -5.57 20.48
N ARG A 46 10.23 -6.26 20.10
CA ARG A 46 10.77 -6.19 18.74
C ARG A 46 9.80 -6.70 17.69
N HIS A 47 9.12 -7.81 17.97
CA HIS A 47 8.09 -8.30 17.08
C HIS A 47 6.97 -7.26 16.90
N LEU A 48 6.50 -6.64 17.99
CA LEU A 48 5.50 -5.57 17.92
C LEU A 48 5.99 -4.39 17.06
N LEU A 49 7.19 -3.89 17.31
CA LEU A 49 7.79 -2.79 16.54
C LEU A 49 7.98 -3.15 15.06
N SER A 50 8.43 -4.37 14.77
CA SER A 50 8.56 -4.85 13.40
C SER A 50 7.24 -4.80 12.65
N ARG A 51 6.15 -5.25 13.28
CA ARG A 51 4.83 -5.31 12.64
C ARG A 51 4.10 -3.97 12.63
N ALA A 52 4.17 -3.21 13.73
CA ALA A 52 3.42 -1.97 13.88
C ALA A 52 4.19 -0.74 13.37
N ALA A 53 5.53 -0.74 13.42
CA ALA A 53 6.34 0.47 13.29
C ALA A 53 7.41 0.42 12.16
N PHE A 54 7.33 -0.52 11.22
CA PHE A 54 8.32 -0.79 10.17
C PHE A 54 9.70 -1.24 10.68
N GLY A 55 9.85 -1.62 11.92
CA GLY A 55 11.08 -1.96 12.60
C GLY A 55 11.27 -1.16 13.88
N GLY A 56 12.37 -1.39 14.55
CA GLY A 56 12.75 -0.69 15.77
C GLY A 56 14.07 -1.22 16.31
N SER A 57 14.87 -0.31 16.86
CA SER A 57 16.17 -0.69 17.39
C SER A 57 16.07 -1.61 18.62
N PRO A 58 17.10 -2.41 18.93
CA PRO A 58 17.12 -3.19 20.16
C PRO A 58 16.87 -2.35 21.41
N GLU A 59 17.42 -1.13 21.46
CA GLU A 59 17.25 -0.19 22.57
C GLU A 59 15.80 0.31 22.70
N GLU A 60 15.10 0.50 21.57
CA GLU A 60 13.66 0.83 21.57
C GLU A 60 12.84 -0.33 22.09
N ALA A 61 13.17 -1.55 21.67
CA ALA A 61 12.47 -2.75 22.14
C ALA A 61 12.67 -2.97 23.65
N GLU A 62 13.88 -2.79 24.16
CA GLU A 62 14.17 -2.88 25.59
C GLU A 62 13.41 -1.83 26.40
N ARG A 63 13.38 -0.57 25.94
CA ARG A 63 12.58 0.49 26.59
C ARG A 63 11.07 0.20 26.55
N LEU A 64 10.58 -0.40 25.48
CA LEU A 64 9.17 -0.75 25.34
C LEU A 64 8.82 -1.95 26.25
N ALA A 65 9.68 -2.96 26.30
CA ALA A 65 9.52 -4.15 27.15
C ALA A 65 9.58 -3.86 28.65
N ALA A 66 10.19 -2.74 29.05
CA ALA A 66 10.18 -2.28 30.43
C ALA A 66 8.80 -1.81 30.93
N LEU A 67 7.86 -1.57 30.03
CA LEU A 67 6.48 -1.24 30.33
C LEU A 67 5.62 -2.52 30.35
N PRO A 68 4.51 -2.58 31.11
CA PRO A 68 3.51 -3.60 30.91
C PRO A 68 2.96 -3.58 29.46
N LEU A 69 2.63 -4.73 28.90
CA LEU A 69 2.21 -4.87 27.49
C LEU A 69 1.11 -3.87 27.08
N GLU A 70 0.05 -3.76 27.91
CA GLU A 70 -1.06 -2.85 27.63
C GLU A 70 -0.60 -1.39 27.56
N ARG A 71 0.34 -1.00 28.45
CA ARG A 71 0.89 0.36 28.47
C ARG A 71 1.84 0.61 27.29
N ALA A 72 2.58 -0.41 26.87
CA ALA A 72 3.43 -0.34 25.69
C ALA A 72 2.57 -0.14 24.41
N VAL A 73 1.48 -0.86 24.30
CA VAL A 73 0.53 -0.72 23.19
C VAL A 73 -0.19 0.62 23.23
N ASP A 74 -0.71 1.05 24.42
CA ASP A 74 -1.35 2.35 24.57
C ASP A 74 -0.40 3.48 24.15
N ARG A 75 0.87 3.42 24.54
CA ARG A 75 1.89 4.40 24.14
C ARG A 75 2.03 4.51 22.62
N LEU A 76 2.15 3.39 21.90
CA LEU A 76 2.26 3.41 20.44
C LEU A 76 1.00 4.02 19.79
N LEU A 77 -0.17 3.70 20.31
CA LEU A 77 -1.45 4.24 19.82
C LEU A 77 -1.61 5.73 20.14
N ASP A 78 -1.18 6.18 21.32
CA ASP A 78 -1.21 7.60 21.72
C ASP A 78 -0.25 8.44 20.89
N GLU A 79 0.99 7.97 20.72
CA GLU A 79 1.99 8.63 19.87
C GLU A 79 1.47 8.77 18.43
N ALA A 80 0.86 7.71 17.88
CA ALA A 80 0.28 7.73 16.55
C ALA A 80 -0.91 8.69 16.42
N ALA A 81 -1.74 8.82 17.45
CA ALA A 81 -2.87 9.74 17.46
C ALA A 81 -2.43 11.21 17.62
N ALA A 82 -1.41 11.46 18.45
CA ALA A 82 -0.99 12.81 18.82
C ALA A 82 -0.04 13.50 17.83
N ILE A 83 0.65 12.73 16.94
CA ILE A 83 1.62 13.33 16.02
C ILE A 83 0.93 14.30 15.04
N PRO A 84 1.43 15.54 14.88
CA PRO A 84 0.86 16.47 13.93
C PRO A 84 0.98 15.96 12.48
N PRO A 85 0.14 16.44 11.56
CA PRO A 85 0.31 16.13 10.15
C PRO A 85 1.67 16.64 9.66
N PRO A 86 2.33 15.90 8.74
CA PRO A 86 3.60 16.34 8.19
C PRO A 86 3.43 17.59 7.32
N ALA A 87 4.52 18.36 7.16
CA ALA A 87 4.55 19.45 6.21
C ALA A 87 4.21 18.95 4.80
N ARG A 88 3.33 19.68 4.12
CA ARG A 88 2.95 19.36 2.74
C ARG A 88 4.11 19.62 1.77
N PRO A 89 4.20 18.91 0.65
CA PRO A 89 5.14 19.25 -0.42
C PRO A 89 4.88 20.68 -0.96
N GLU A 90 5.94 21.36 -1.36
CA GLU A 90 5.85 22.76 -1.84
C GLU A 90 4.95 22.94 -3.07
N TRP A 91 4.89 21.91 -3.93
CA TRP A 91 4.05 21.94 -5.12
C TRP A 91 2.55 21.73 -4.82
N VAL A 92 2.16 21.33 -3.61
CA VAL A 92 0.75 21.19 -3.21
C VAL A 92 0.12 22.57 -3.04
N ARG A 93 -0.95 22.82 -3.78
CA ARG A 93 -1.66 24.09 -3.85
C ARG A 93 -2.99 24.02 -3.12
N ASP A 94 -3.38 25.12 -2.48
CA ASP A 94 -4.69 25.25 -1.84
C ASP A 94 -5.79 25.54 -2.87
N VAL A 95 -5.41 26.18 -3.97
CA VAL A 95 -6.33 26.59 -5.03
C VAL A 95 -5.83 26.10 -6.37
N TRP A 96 -6.72 25.51 -7.13
CA TRP A 96 -6.44 25.08 -8.47
C TRP A 96 -6.39 26.29 -9.42
N ILE A 97 -5.30 26.42 -10.16
CA ILE A 97 -5.13 27.48 -11.15
C ILE A 97 -5.15 26.84 -12.53
N ASN A 98 -6.28 26.95 -13.22
CA ASN A 98 -6.28 26.81 -14.66
C ASN A 98 -5.83 28.14 -15.28
N GLY A 99 -4.87 28.12 -16.18
CA GLY A 99 -4.23 29.32 -16.75
C GLY A 99 -5.12 30.27 -17.57
N GLY A 100 -6.42 30.32 -17.29
CA GLY A 100 -7.35 31.32 -17.80
C GLY A 100 -7.76 31.21 -19.28
N ARG A 101 -7.08 30.38 -20.09
CA ARG A 101 -7.45 30.13 -21.50
C ARG A 101 -8.37 28.92 -21.62
N ARG A 102 -9.45 29.10 -22.40
CA ARG A 102 -10.34 27.98 -22.76
C ARG A 102 -9.65 27.07 -23.76
N TRP A 103 -9.85 25.78 -23.63
CA TRP A 103 -9.30 24.79 -24.58
C TRP A 103 -9.82 25.03 -26.00
N SER A 104 -11.05 25.53 -26.14
CA SER A 104 -11.65 25.95 -27.41
C SER A 104 -10.88 27.06 -28.11
N ASP A 105 -10.07 27.84 -27.38
CA ASP A 105 -9.35 29.00 -27.88
C ASP A 105 -7.89 28.65 -28.21
N MET A 106 -7.53 27.37 -28.16
CA MET A 106 -6.21 26.87 -28.47
C MET A 106 -6.20 26.18 -29.83
N SER A 107 -5.11 26.40 -30.59
CA SER A 107 -4.84 25.54 -31.73
C SER A 107 -4.56 24.09 -31.26
N ARG A 108 -4.69 23.14 -32.17
CA ARG A 108 -4.36 21.73 -31.87
C ARG A 108 -2.92 21.57 -31.36
N GLU A 109 -1.99 22.34 -31.89
CA GLU A 109 -0.57 22.30 -31.49
C GLU A 109 -0.37 22.87 -30.10
N GLU A 110 -0.97 24.04 -29.79
CA GLU A 110 -0.94 24.62 -28.45
C GLU A 110 -1.54 23.66 -27.42
N TYR A 111 -2.66 23.04 -27.75
CA TYR A 111 -3.30 22.04 -26.90
C TYR A 111 -2.36 20.87 -26.59
N LEU A 112 -1.69 20.28 -27.60
CA LEU A 112 -0.75 19.18 -27.41
C LEU A 112 0.45 19.58 -26.55
N ILE A 113 0.95 20.80 -26.69
CA ILE A 113 2.06 21.33 -25.86
C ILE A 113 1.61 21.47 -24.41
N VAL A 114 0.43 22.05 -24.15
CA VAL A 114 -0.11 22.21 -22.80
C VAL A 114 -0.39 20.84 -22.17
N LEU A 115 -0.99 19.93 -22.90
CA LEU A 115 -1.23 18.56 -22.45
C LEU A 115 0.08 17.86 -22.06
N ARG A 116 1.11 17.98 -22.89
CA ARG A 116 2.42 17.38 -22.60
C ARG A 116 3.07 17.98 -21.37
N ARG A 117 3.08 19.31 -21.23
CA ARG A 117 3.58 19.99 -20.04
C ARG A 117 2.86 19.56 -18.77
N ASN A 118 1.54 19.50 -18.81
CA ASN A 118 0.74 19.06 -17.66
C ASN A 118 1.03 17.60 -17.30
N SER A 119 1.15 16.72 -18.29
CA SER A 119 1.51 15.32 -18.07
C SER A 119 2.92 15.17 -17.48
N THR A 120 3.88 15.95 -17.97
CA THR A 120 5.26 15.93 -17.45
C THR A 120 5.31 16.44 -16.02
N ARG A 121 4.66 17.58 -15.75
CA ARG A 121 4.56 18.14 -14.39
C ARG A 121 3.89 17.16 -13.43
N ASN A 122 2.74 16.61 -13.81
CA ASN A 122 2.01 15.65 -12.97
C ASN A 122 2.86 14.40 -12.67
N ALA A 123 3.64 13.92 -13.63
CA ALA A 123 4.54 12.79 -13.41
C ALA A 123 5.68 13.13 -12.44
N ALA A 124 6.24 14.34 -12.51
CA ALA A 124 7.23 14.83 -11.55
C ALA A 124 6.64 14.97 -10.16
N GLU A 125 5.53 15.69 -10.02
CA GLU A 125 4.80 15.88 -8.75
C GLU A 125 4.40 14.52 -8.12
N LEU A 126 4.01 13.52 -8.92
CA LEU A 126 3.69 12.17 -8.43
C LEU A 126 4.93 11.43 -7.91
N ASN A 127 6.08 11.55 -8.57
CA ASN A 127 7.32 10.97 -8.08
C ASN A 127 7.77 11.64 -6.78
N ASP A 128 7.63 12.97 -6.69
CA ASP A 128 7.90 13.72 -5.46
C ASP A 128 6.93 13.32 -4.33
N LEU A 129 5.65 13.10 -4.64
CA LEU A 129 4.66 12.62 -3.67
C LEU A 129 5.04 11.24 -3.11
N ARG A 130 5.52 10.33 -3.97
CA ARG A 130 6.00 9.00 -3.54
C ARG A 130 7.22 9.11 -2.64
N ALA A 131 8.20 9.94 -3.02
CA ALA A 131 9.40 10.20 -2.23
C ALA A 131 9.05 10.87 -0.88
N TRP A 132 8.18 11.88 -0.92
CA TRP A 132 7.69 12.56 0.29
C TRP A 132 7.03 11.56 1.26
N TRP A 133 6.17 10.68 0.78
CA TRP A 133 5.51 9.71 1.67
C TRP A 133 6.49 8.67 2.22
N LEU A 134 7.44 8.18 1.42
CA LEU A 134 8.53 7.34 1.93
C LEU A 134 9.32 8.06 3.02
N GLN A 135 9.64 9.34 2.82
CA GLN A 135 10.33 10.16 3.83
C GLN A 135 9.52 10.24 5.12
N GLN A 136 8.18 10.39 5.04
CA GLN A 136 7.35 10.37 6.25
C GLN A 136 7.43 9.02 6.97
N MET A 137 7.39 7.90 6.26
CA MET A 137 7.53 6.57 6.85
C MET A 137 8.90 6.36 7.52
N ILE A 138 9.98 6.82 6.88
CA ILE A 138 11.36 6.69 7.40
C ILE A 138 11.57 7.58 8.63
N ALA A 139 11.18 8.84 8.56
CA ALA A 139 11.49 9.85 9.57
C ALA A 139 10.46 9.95 10.70
N SER A 140 9.29 9.31 10.58
CA SER A 140 8.22 9.44 11.58
C SER A 140 8.66 9.00 12.97
N LYS A 141 8.34 9.84 13.96
CA LYS A 141 8.45 9.51 15.40
C LYS A 141 7.30 8.62 15.88
N ALA A 142 6.21 8.54 15.11
CA ALA A 142 5.06 7.67 15.36
C ALA A 142 4.74 6.81 14.13
N PRO A 143 5.63 5.84 13.79
CA PRO A 143 5.57 5.09 12.54
C PRO A 143 4.31 4.22 12.39
N LEU A 144 3.62 3.89 13.47
CA LEU A 144 2.32 3.20 13.43
C LEU A 144 1.30 3.98 12.60
N ARG A 145 1.28 5.32 12.70
CA ARG A 145 0.36 6.15 11.89
C ARG A 145 0.62 6.01 10.40
N GLU A 146 1.88 6.04 9.99
CA GLU A 146 2.25 5.86 8.57
C GLU A 146 1.98 4.43 8.09
N ASN A 147 2.18 3.45 8.96
CA ASN A 147 1.88 2.05 8.66
C ASN A 147 0.36 1.81 8.50
N MET A 148 -0.46 2.43 9.34
CA MET A 148 -1.91 2.43 9.17
C MET A 148 -2.34 3.18 7.91
N THR A 149 -1.69 4.29 7.57
CA THR A 149 -1.93 5.00 6.30
C THR A 149 -1.64 4.09 5.10
N LEU A 150 -0.55 3.30 5.15
CA LEU A 150 -0.22 2.32 4.12
C LEU A 150 -1.25 1.18 4.04
N PHE A 151 -1.73 0.70 5.20
CA PHE A 151 -2.83 -0.26 5.27
C PHE A 151 -4.07 0.26 4.55
N TRP A 152 -4.50 1.50 4.84
CA TRP A 152 -5.69 2.09 4.25
C TRP A 152 -5.58 2.30 2.75
N HIS A 153 -4.40 2.65 2.24
CA HIS A 153 -4.16 2.70 0.79
C HIS A 153 -4.26 1.34 0.10
N GLY A 154 -3.96 0.25 0.81
CA GLY A 154 -4.16 -1.10 0.31
C GLY A 154 -5.59 -1.62 0.50
N HIS A 155 -6.36 -1.02 1.42
CA HIS A 155 -7.74 -1.39 1.72
C HIS A 155 -8.74 -0.57 0.87
N PHE A 156 -8.65 0.76 0.92
CA PHE A 156 -9.42 1.70 0.11
C PHE A 156 -8.64 2.05 -1.16
N THR A 157 -8.57 1.09 -2.06
CA THR A 157 -7.67 1.17 -3.21
C THR A 157 -8.11 2.19 -4.24
N SER A 158 -7.17 3.00 -4.66
CA SER A 158 -7.23 3.81 -5.87
C SER A 158 -5.88 3.77 -6.58
N ALA A 159 -5.82 3.98 -7.91
CA ALA A 159 -4.61 3.82 -8.68
C ALA A 159 -4.38 4.96 -9.68
N THR A 160 -3.18 5.52 -9.66
CA THR A 160 -2.74 6.55 -10.62
C THR A 160 -2.74 6.06 -12.06
N GLY A 161 -2.64 4.74 -12.27
CA GLY A 161 -2.75 4.11 -13.59
C GLY A 161 -4.15 4.24 -14.22
N LYS A 162 -5.22 4.39 -13.42
CA LYS A 162 -6.59 4.63 -13.91
C LYS A 162 -7.00 6.11 -13.80
N VAL A 163 -6.58 6.80 -12.74
CA VAL A 163 -6.95 8.20 -12.49
C VAL A 163 -5.75 9.10 -12.80
N PHE A 164 -5.61 9.47 -14.06
CA PHE A 164 -4.51 10.31 -14.54
C PHE A 164 -4.67 11.78 -14.16
N SER A 165 -3.53 12.47 -14.04
CA SER A 165 -3.47 13.94 -13.85
C SER A 165 -4.26 14.44 -12.64
N PHE A 166 -4.12 13.75 -11.50
CA PHE A 166 -4.84 14.06 -10.27
C PHE A 166 -3.92 13.95 -9.03
N THR A 167 -2.66 14.40 -9.13
CA THR A 167 -1.65 14.25 -8.06
C THR A 167 -2.05 15.00 -6.78
N GLN A 168 -2.67 16.17 -6.90
CA GLN A 168 -3.20 16.91 -5.75
C GLN A 168 -4.29 16.10 -5.02
N GLY A 169 -5.17 15.43 -5.76
CA GLY A 169 -6.19 14.55 -5.20
C GLY A 169 -5.57 13.37 -4.43
N PHE A 170 -4.54 12.72 -4.99
CA PHE A 170 -3.83 11.65 -4.30
C PHE A 170 -3.12 12.11 -3.03
N TYR A 171 -2.57 13.33 -3.02
CA TYR A 171 -2.05 13.93 -1.79
C TYR A 171 -3.16 14.13 -0.75
N GLN A 172 -4.30 14.70 -1.13
CA GLN A 172 -5.44 14.93 -0.25
C GLN A 172 -5.99 13.61 0.31
N GLN A 173 -6.13 12.60 -0.54
CA GLN A 173 -6.53 11.25 -0.14
C GLN A 173 -5.56 10.66 0.90
N ASN A 174 -4.26 10.76 0.67
CA ASN A 174 -3.23 10.32 1.62
C ASN A 174 -3.32 11.07 2.95
N ALA A 175 -3.56 12.39 2.90
CA ALA A 175 -3.74 13.21 4.10
C ALA A 175 -5.00 12.80 4.89
N THR A 176 -6.10 12.50 4.20
CA THR A 176 -7.34 11.98 4.80
C THR A 176 -7.10 10.61 5.47
N TYR A 177 -6.46 9.66 4.76
CA TYR A 177 -6.16 8.35 5.30
C TYR A 177 -5.24 8.42 6.53
N ARG A 178 -4.29 9.35 6.54
CA ARG A 178 -3.41 9.59 7.69
C ARG A 178 -4.15 10.19 8.87
N ARG A 179 -5.01 11.19 8.64
CA ARG A 179 -5.82 11.86 9.68
C ARG A 179 -6.73 10.86 10.39
N ASP A 180 -7.43 10.03 9.61
CA ASP A 180 -8.51 9.18 10.10
C ASP A 180 -8.05 7.73 10.40
N SER A 181 -6.75 7.46 10.23
CA SER A 181 -6.16 6.12 10.29
C SER A 181 -6.46 5.31 11.56
N LEU A 182 -6.72 5.97 12.68
CA LEU A 182 -6.97 5.37 14.00
C LEU A 182 -8.32 5.83 14.60
N GLY A 183 -9.07 6.66 13.89
CA GLY A 183 -10.29 7.30 14.34
C GLY A 183 -11.56 6.47 14.10
N ASN A 184 -12.66 7.19 13.97
CA ASN A 184 -13.99 6.59 13.75
C ASN A 184 -14.12 6.06 12.31
N PHE A 185 -14.35 4.77 12.16
CA PHE A 185 -14.43 4.13 10.85
C PHE A 185 -15.64 4.61 10.03
N ARG A 186 -16.78 4.92 10.67
CA ARG A 186 -17.97 5.39 9.97
C ARG A 186 -17.74 6.77 9.33
N GLU A 187 -17.10 7.69 10.07
CA GLU A 187 -16.74 9.01 9.57
C GLU A 187 -15.67 8.89 8.47
N PHE A 188 -14.69 8.04 8.69
CA PHE A 188 -13.64 7.77 7.69
C PHE A 188 -14.21 7.18 6.41
N LEU A 189 -15.15 6.23 6.50
CA LEU A 189 -15.79 5.63 5.34
C LEU A 189 -16.58 6.66 4.52
N GLU A 190 -17.21 7.64 5.17
CA GLU A 190 -17.87 8.76 4.47
C GLU A 190 -16.85 9.63 3.74
N ALA A 191 -15.74 9.97 4.40
CA ALA A 191 -14.65 10.72 3.76
C ALA A 191 -14.06 9.98 2.56
N VAL A 192 -13.96 8.64 2.62
CA VAL A 192 -13.51 7.79 1.50
C VAL A 192 -14.55 7.74 0.39
N ALA A 193 -15.83 7.56 0.73
CA ALA A 193 -16.92 7.47 -0.25
C ALA A 193 -17.05 8.77 -1.08
N LEU A 194 -16.76 9.91 -0.46
CA LEU A 194 -16.80 11.23 -1.09
C LEU A 194 -15.41 11.76 -1.47
N ASP A 195 -14.37 10.92 -1.43
CA ASP A 195 -13.04 11.30 -1.88
C ASP A 195 -13.01 11.51 -3.40
N PRO A 196 -12.48 12.65 -3.90
CA PRO A 196 -12.48 12.94 -5.34
C PRO A 196 -11.76 11.89 -6.19
N VAL A 197 -10.66 11.31 -5.68
CA VAL A 197 -9.93 10.25 -6.41
C VAL A 197 -10.74 8.98 -6.45
N MET A 198 -11.41 8.63 -5.34
CA MET A 198 -12.27 7.44 -5.26
C MET A 198 -13.48 7.56 -6.17
N LEU A 199 -14.15 8.73 -6.21
CA LEU A 199 -15.27 8.99 -7.14
C LEU A 199 -14.84 8.76 -8.60
N ALA A 200 -13.63 9.25 -8.95
CA ALA A 200 -13.09 9.06 -10.30
C ALA A 200 -12.64 7.62 -10.56
N TYR A 201 -12.03 6.97 -9.57
CA TYR A 201 -11.47 5.63 -9.71
C TYR A 201 -12.54 4.54 -9.89
N LEU A 202 -13.65 4.66 -9.17
CA LEU A 202 -14.77 3.70 -9.24
C LEU A 202 -15.95 4.23 -10.06
N ASP A 203 -15.72 5.28 -10.88
CA ASP A 203 -16.68 5.86 -11.82
C ASP A 203 -18.00 6.37 -11.17
N MET A 204 -17.98 6.63 -9.85
CA MET A 204 -19.13 7.15 -9.12
C MET A 204 -19.51 8.55 -9.59
N GLU A 205 -18.54 9.36 -10.04
CA GLU A 205 -18.75 10.70 -10.60
C GLU A 205 -19.72 10.75 -11.81
N ARG A 206 -20.03 9.58 -12.40
CA ARG A 206 -20.92 9.42 -13.54
C ARG A 206 -22.26 8.79 -13.17
N SER A 207 -22.43 8.39 -11.92
CA SER A 207 -23.62 7.72 -11.42
C SER A 207 -24.78 8.71 -11.28
N ASN A 208 -25.89 8.44 -11.93
CA ASN A 208 -27.10 9.25 -11.87
C ASN A 208 -28.35 8.37 -11.83
N LYS A 209 -29.51 8.96 -11.52
CA LYS A 209 -30.78 8.23 -11.35
C LYS A 209 -31.23 7.42 -12.56
N ALA A 210 -30.81 7.79 -13.78
CA ALA A 210 -31.11 7.03 -14.98
C ALA A 210 -30.16 5.86 -15.20
N HIS A 211 -28.93 5.98 -14.69
CA HIS A 211 -27.85 5.00 -14.84
C HIS A 211 -27.05 4.90 -13.53
N PRO A 212 -27.62 4.24 -12.48
CA PRO A 212 -26.88 3.98 -11.25
C PRO A 212 -25.66 3.08 -11.53
N ASN A 213 -24.49 3.47 -11.01
CA ASN A 213 -23.27 2.72 -11.21
C ASN A 213 -23.04 1.75 -10.05
N GLU A 214 -23.10 0.46 -10.33
CA GLU A 214 -22.92 -0.60 -9.33
C GLU A 214 -21.46 -0.81 -8.91
N ASN A 215 -20.48 -0.31 -9.69
CA ASN A 215 -19.07 -0.61 -9.44
C ASN A 215 -18.63 -0.16 -8.02
N PHE A 216 -18.89 1.12 -7.69
CA PHE A 216 -18.56 1.61 -6.34
C PHE A 216 -19.39 0.91 -5.26
N ALA A 217 -20.69 0.69 -5.49
CA ALA A 217 -21.54 0.01 -4.52
C ALA A 217 -21.04 -1.42 -4.20
N ARG A 218 -20.62 -2.15 -5.23
CA ARG A 218 -20.04 -3.49 -5.09
C ARG A 218 -18.77 -3.48 -4.28
N GLU A 219 -17.81 -2.64 -4.63
CA GLU A 219 -16.52 -2.56 -3.92
C GLU A 219 -16.71 -2.07 -2.47
N LEU A 220 -17.63 -1.14 -2.24
CA LEU A 220 -18.00 -0.67 -0.90
C LEU A 220 -18.48 -1.82 -0.01
N MET A 221 -19.35 -2.68 -0.53
CA MET A 221 -19.90 -3.79 0.25
C MET A 221 -18.95 -4.99 0.30
N GLU A 222 -18.28 -5.33 -0.80
CA GLU A 222 -17.45 -6.52 -0.91
C GLU A 222 -16.08 -6.35 -0.29
N LEU A 223 -15.31 -5.32 -0.72
CA LEU A 223 -13.91 -5.17 -0.34
C LEU A 223 -13.71 -4.26 0.86
N PHE A 224 -14.53 -3.21 0.99
CA PHE A 224 -14.26 -2.17 1.96
C PHE A 224 -14.95 -2.41 3.30
N THR A 225 -16.08 -3.16 3.32
CA THR A 225 -16.89 -3.23 4.55
C THR A 225 -17.38 -4.63 4.94
N LEU A 226 -18.23 -5.29 4.15
CA LEU A 226 -18.95 -6.48 4.60
C LEU A 226 -18.23 -7.79 4.27
N GLY A 227 -17.50 -7.83 3.18
CA GLY A 227 -16.96 -9.09 2.64
C GLY A 227 -18.00 -9.91 1.88
N VAL A 228 -17.54 -10.80 1.03
CA VAL A 228 -18.37 -11.67 0.17
C VAL A 228 -19.38 -12.47 1.01
N GLY A 229 -20.61 -12.58 0.52
CA GLY A 229 -21.67 -13.42 1.11
C GLY A 229 -22.51 -12.75 2.21
N ASN A 230 -22.25 -11.49 2.55
CA ASN A 230 -22.99 -10.74 3.57
C ASN A 230 -23.96 -9.69 2.99
N TYR A 231 -24.24 -9.77 1.69
CA TYR A 231 -25.15 -8.91 0.93
C TYR A 231 -25.66 -9.67 -0.29
N THR A 232 -26.69 -9.14 -0.94
CA THR A 232 -27.27 -9.68 -2.18
C THR A 232 -26.96 -8.76 -3.37
N GLU A 233 -27.10 -9.25 -4.61
CA GLU A 233 -27.02 -8.41 -5.82
C GLU A 233 -28.06 -7.28 -5.81
N LYS A 234 -29.24 -7.53 -5.19
CA LYS A 234 -30.25 -6.49 -5.03
C LYS A 234 -29.78 -5.39 -4.09
N ASP A 235 -29.10 -5.72 -3.00
CA ASP A 235 -28.51 -4.72 -2.09
C ASP A 235 -27.49 -3.84 -2.86
N ILE A 236 -26.67 -4.40 -3.74
CA ILE A 236 -25.73 -3.62 -4.57
C ILE A 236 -26.49 -2.63 -5.44
N GLN A 237 -27.56 -3.06 -6.13
CA GLN A 237 -28.36 -2.19 -6.98
C GLN A 237 -29.01 -1.05 -6.18
N GLU A 238 -29.58 -1.36 -5.02
CA GLU A 238 -30.21 -0.36 -4.17
C GLU A 238 -29.21 0.63 -3.56
N VAL A 239 -28.02 0.13 -3.18
CA VAL A 239 -26.90 0.99 -2.74
C VAL A 239 -26.43 1.88 -3.89
N ALA A 240 -26.29 1.35 -5.10
CA ALA A 240 -25.92 2.14 -6.27
C ALA A 240 -26.90 3.28 -6.53
N ARG A 241 -28.22 3.04 -6.40
CA ARG A 241 -29.28 4.07 -6.49
C ARG A 241 -29.10 5.14 -5.39
N ALA A 242 -28.77 4.74 -4.17
CA ALA A 242 -28.57 5.66 -3.04
C ALA A 242 -27.32 6.54 -3.21
N LEU A 243 -26.33 6.06 -3.96
CA LEU A 243 -25.06 6.77 -4.22
C LEU A 243 -25.11 7.69 -5.46
N THR A 244 -26.24 7.78 -6.15
CA THR A 244 -26.40 8.65 -7.35
C THR A 244 -26.37 10.13 -7.00
N GLY A 245 -26.04 10.96 -7.98
CA GLY A 245 -26.07 12.43 -7.86
C GLY A 245 -24.77 13.10 -7.41
N TRP A 246 -23.72 12.35 -7.13
CA TRP A 246 -22.41 12.90 -6.80
C TRP A 246 -21.56 13.03 -8.08
N ILE A 247 -21.06 14.23 -8.33
CA ILE A 247 -20.17 14.54 -9.45
C ILE A 247 -18.86 15.17 -8.94
N LEU A 248 -17.86 15.21 -9.79
CA LEU A 248 -16.67 16.05 -9.58
C LEU A 248 -16.88 17.37 -10.31
N ASP A 249 -16.84 18.47 -9.58
CA ASP A 249 -16.97 19.83 -10.13
C ASP A 249 -15.90 20.76 -9.54
N ALA A 250 -15.73 21.91 -10.17
CA ALA A 250 -14.88 22.97 -9.62
C ALA A 250 -15.50 23.51 -8.32
N PRO A 251 -14.67 23.93 -7.33
CA PRO A 251 -15.17 24.55 -6.11
C PRO A 251 -16.04 25.77 -6.41
N ALA A 252 -16.99 26.06 -5.51
CA ALA A 252 -17.81 27.25 -5.62
C ALA A 252 -16.94 28.52 -5.70
N GLY A 253 -17.18 29.39 -6.69
CA GLY A 253 -16.38 30.59 -6.95
C GLY A 253 -15.14 30.39 -7.83
N ALA A 254 -14.77 29.15 -8.17
CA ALA A 254 -13.75 28.93 -9.18
C ALA A 254 -14.24 29.31 -10.58
N VAL A 255 -13.33 29.79 -11.44
CA VAL A 255 -13.66 30.07 -12.84
C VAL A 255 -13.99 28.73 -13.52
N LYS A 256 -15.27 28.49 -13.84
CA LYS A 256 -15.71 27.30 -14.56
C LYS A 256 -15.09 27.28 -15.94
N VAL A 257 -14.18 26.38 -16.17
CA VAL A 257 -13.64 26.14 -17.51
C VAL A 257 -14.67 25.25 -18.24
N HIS A 258 -15.33 25.83 -19.22
CA HIS A 258 -16.27 25.09 -20.06
C HIS A 258 -15.49 23.96 -20.77
N ARG A 259 -15.86 22.71 -20.53
CA ARG A 259 -15.31 21.57 -21.29
C ARG A 259 -15.74 21.75 -22.74
N PRO A 260 -14.83 21.87 -23.72
CA PRO A 260 -15.24 21.69 -25.09
C PRO A 260 -15.73 20.25 -25.24
N THR A 261 -16.79 20.06 -25.97
CA THR A 261 -17.17 18.74 -26.45
C THR A 261 -16.01 18.22 -27.29
N ALA A 262 -15.15 17.43 -26.67
CA ALA A 262 -14.05 16.78 -27.38
C ALA A 262 -14.64 15.83 -28.42
N PRO A 263 -14.11 15.79 -29.65
CA PRO A 263 -14.44 14.74 -30.59
C PRO A 263 -14.36 13.38 -29.93
N GLU A 264 -15.27 12.46 -30.24
CA GLU A 264 -15.40 11.13 -29.60
C GLU A 264 -14.08 10.34 -29.54
N ASN A 265 -13.16 10.58 -30.48
CA ASN A 265 -11.82 9.98 -30.53
C ASN A 265 -10.76 10.69 -29.64
N MET A 266 -11.11 11.76 -28.93
CA MET A 266 -10.24 12.49 -27.98
C MET A 266 -10.73 12.42 -26.53
N GLN A 267 -11.53 11.43 -26.16
CA GLN A 267 -12.08 11.23 -24.81
C GLN A 267 -10.99 11.02 -23.72
N PHE A 268 -9.74 10.82 -24.10
CA PHE A 268 -8.62 10.62 -23.17
C PHE A 268 -7.80 11.88 -22.87
N ALA A 269 -8.11 13.01 -23.44
CA ALA A 269 -7.47 14.27 -23.10
C ALA A 269 -8.07 14.83 -21.80
N SER A 270 -7.84 14.15 -20.69
CA SER A 270 -8.29 14.66 -19.39
C SER A 270 -7.49 15.89 -19.03
N ILE A 271 -8.16 17.00 -18.98
CA ILE A 271 -7.82 18.17 -18.19
C ILE A 271 -7.43 17.66 -16.80
N THR A 272 -6.40 18.26 -16.17
CA THR A 272 -6.11 17.98 -14.77
C THR A 272 -7.40 18.00 -13.95
N ARG A 273 -7.57 17.00 -13.10
CA ARG A 273 -8.69 16.94 -12.14
C ARG A 273 -8.32 17.62 -10.81
N ASP A 274 -7.09 18.10 -10.70
CA ASP A 274 -6.61 18.77 -9.49
C ASP A 274 -7.53 19.92 -9.09
N GLY A 275 -7.92 19.95 -7.82
CA GLY A 275 -8.82 20.94 -7.25
C GLY A 275 -10.31 20.70 -7.50
N MET A 276 -10.71 19.62 -8.17
CA MET A 276 -12.11 19.23 -8.22
C MET A 276 -12.57 18.71 -6.86
N VAL A 277 -13.82 19.00 -6.52
CA VAL A 277 -14.45 18.59 -5.27
C VAL A 277 -15.72 17.80 -5.53
N PRO A 278 -16.09 16.87 -4.63
CA PRO A 278 -17.35 16.17 -4.72
C PRO A 278 -18.51 17.17 -4.55
N THR A 279 -19.43 17.18 -5.49
CA THR A 279 -20.58 18.07 -5.51
C THR A 279 -21.85 17.25 -5.68
N PHE A 280 -22.81 17.46 -4.79
CA PHE A 280 -24.10 16.80 -4.88
C PHE A 280 -25.06 17.57 -5.78
N VAL A 281 -25.64 16.88 -6.79
CA VAL A 281 -26.60 17.42 -7.73
C VAL A 281 -27.94 16.70 -7.53
N ALA A 282 -28.85 17.32 -6.77
CA ALA A 282 -30.15 16.73 -6.41
C ALA A 282 -30.94 16.23 -7.62
N GLY A 283 -30.92 16.96 -8.74
CA GLY A 283 -31.60 16.55 -9.98
C GLY A 283 -31.10 15.24 -10.59
N GLN A 284 -29.92 14.77 -10.23
CA GLN A 284 -29.32 13.50 -10.68
C GLN A 284 -29.45 12.37 -9.64
N HIS A 285 -29.90 12.67 -8.43
CA HIS A 285 -30.12 11.69 -7.38
C HIS A 285 -31.44 10.93 -7.56
N ASP A 286 -31.44 9.66 -7.18
CA ASP A 286 -32.63 8.82 -7.08
C ASP A 286 -33.26 8.97 -5.70
N ASP A 287 -34.33 9.77 -5.59
CA ASP A 287 -35.08 10.02 -4.34
C ASP A 287 -36.07 8.89 -3.99
N GLY A 288 -36.19 7.87 -4.82
CA GLY A 288 -37.12 6.76 -4.63
C GLY A 288 -36.81 5.98 -3.35
N GLU A 289 -37.81 5.26 -2.86
CA GLU A 289 -37.65 4.30 -1.79
C GLU A 289 -36.71 3.16 -2.20
N LYS A 290 -35.86 2.72 -1.29
CA LYS A 290 -34.83 1.68 -1.49
C LYS A 290 -34.86 0.69 -0.36
N THR A 291 -34.58 -0.57 -0.64
CA THR A 291 -34.43 -1.61 0.38
C THR A 291 -32.98 -2.09 0.40
N VAL A 292 -32.26 -1.75 1.47
CA VAL A 292 -30.83 -2.07 1.65
C VAL A 292 -30.68 -2.88 2.93
N LEU A 293 -30.06 -4.05 2.85
CA LEU A 293 -29.79 -4.94 3.99
C LEU A 293 -31.04 -5.16 4.89
N GLY A 294 -32.20 -5.34 4.23
CA GLY A 294 -33.48 -5.58 4.88
C GLY A 294 -34.16 -4.35 5.50
N LYS A 295 -33.63 -3.15 5.31
CA LYS A 295 -34.25 -1.89 5.73
C LYS A 295 -34.76 -1.13 4.53
N THR A 296 -35.96 -0.57 4.63
CA THR A 296 -36.61 0.20 3.56
C THR A 296 -36.71 1.67 3.96
N GLY A 297 -36.36 2.57 3.03
CA GLY A 297 -36.41 4.01 3.25
C GLY A 297 -35.87 4.81 2.06
N ARG A 298 -35.88 6.13 2.18
CA ARG A 298 -35.26 7.04 1.23
C ARG A 298 -33.82 7.28 1.67
N PHE A 299 -32.91 6.50 1.13
CA PHE A 299 -31.50 6.49 1.53
C PHE A 299 -30.65 7.27 0.55
N GLY A 300 -29.75 8.10 1.10
CA GLY A 300 -28.57 8.65 0.43
C GLY A 300 -27.30 8.00 0.97
N VAL A 301 -26.15 8.64 0.71
CA VAL A 301 -24.82 8.13 1.10
C VAL A 301 -24.75 7.86 2.61
N LYS A 302 -25.17 8.81 3.45
CA LYS A 302 -25.01 8.73 4.91
C LYS A 302 -25.79 7.56 5.50
N GLU A 303 -27.06 7.45 5.16
CA GLU A 303 -27.93 6.41 5.66
C GLU A 303 -27.47 5.02 5.24
N VAL A 304 -27.00 4.88 4.00
CA VAL A 304 -26.43 3.61 3.51
C VAL A 304 -25.17 3.23 4.28
N LEU A 305 -24.26 4.18 4.53
CA LEU A 305 -23.04 3.90 5.29
C LEU A 305 -23.37 3.54 6.75
N ASP A 306 -24.38 4.16 7.37
CA ASP A 306 -24.87 3.79 8.72
C ASP A 306 -25.39 2.35 8.75
N LEU A 307 -26.20 1.97 7.75
CA LEU A 307 -26.71 0.60 7.61
C LEU A 307 -25.58 -0.43 7.43
N ILE A 308 -24.59 -0.13 6.60
CA ILE A 308 -23.46 -1.02 6.30
C ILE A 308 -22.58 -1.21 7.54
N VAL A 309 -22.18 -0.12 8.20
CA VAL A 309 -21.25 -0.18 9.35
C VAL A 309 -21.90 -0.87 10.55
N SER A 310 -23.24 -0.75 10.70
CA SER A 310 -23.98 -1.43 11.77
C SER A 310 -24.06 -2.95 11.62
N GLN A 311 -23.73 -3.51 10.45
CA GLN A 311 -23.74 -4.96 10.25
C GLN A 311 -22.60 -5.63 11.02
N PRO A 312 -22.84 -6.73 11.75
CA PRO A 312 -21.78 -7.48 12.42
C PRO A 312 -20.65 -7.93 11.48
N ALA A 313 -20.98 -8.19 10.22
CA ALA A 313 -20.02 -8.57 9.17
C ALA A 313 -18.97 -7.48 8.92
N CYS A 314 -19.31 -6.20 9.07
CA CYS A 314 -18.39 -5.09 8.85
C CYS A 314 -17.18 -5.16 9.81
N GLY A 315 -17.44 -5.25 11.11
CA GLY A 315 -16.38 -5.37 12.12
C GLY A 315 -15.53 -6.62 11.93
N ARG A 316 -16.15 -7.77 11.60
CA ARG A 316 -15.43 -9.03 11.33
C ARG A 316 -14.56 -8.97 10.08
N HIS A 317 -15.05 -8.34 8.99
CA HIS A 317 -14.28 -8.15 7.78
C HIS A 317 -13.06 -7.27 8.04
N LEU A 318 -13.26 -6.11 8.66
CA LEU A 318 -12.18 -5.19 8.98
C LEU A 318 -11.14 -5.83 9.93
N ALA A 319 -11.60 -6.55 10.96
CA ALA A 319 -10.72 -7.31 11.84
C ALA A 319 -9.86 -8.33 11.08
N GLY A 320 -10.47 -9.09 10.17
CA GLY A 320 -9.75 -10.02 9.31
C GLY A 320 -8.67 -9.33 8.46
N ARG A 321 -8.99 -8.19 7.84
CA ARG A 321 -8.02 -7.41 7.05
C ARG A 321 -6.84 -6.90 7.90
N LEU A 322 -7.11 -6.44 9.13
CA LEU A 322 -6.06 -6.01 10.06
C LEU A 322 -5.19 -7.18 10.55
N ILE A 323 -5.81 -8.33 10.88
CA ILE A 323 -5.10 -9.56 11.25
C ILE A 323 -4.16 -10.00 10.13
N ASP A 324 -4.65 -10.06 8.90
CA ASP A 324 -3.85 -10.43 7.73
C ASP A 324 -2.70 -9.44 7.48
N TYR A 325 -2.99 -8.14 7.63
CA TYR A 325 -1.98 -7.10 7.41
C TYR A 325 -0.88 -7.11 8.46
N PHE A 326 -1.22 -7.25 9.73
CA PHE A 326 -0.24 -7.29 10.83
C PHE A 326 0.28 -8.70 11.12
N GLY A 327 -0.36 -9.75 10.61
CA GLY A 327 0.13 -11.12 10.62
C GLY A 327 -0.02 -11.83 11.97
N ALA A 328 -1.19 -11.74 12.63
CA ALA A 328 -1.50 -12.57 13.80
C ALA A 328 -2.03 -13.95 13.41
N ASP A 329 -1.89 -14.95 14.28
CA ASP A 329 -2.45 -16.29 14.10
C ASP A 329 -3.91 -16.33 14.61
N ASP A 330 -4.87 -16.17 13.72
CA ASP A 330 -6.30 -16.28 14.03
C ASP A 330 -6.92 -17.60 13.53
N SER A 331 -6.17 -18.68 13.60
CA SER A 331 -6.64 -20.02 13.15
C SER A 331 -7.90 -20.48 13.87
N GLY A 332 -8.19 -19.96 15.06
CA GLY A 332 -9.44 -20.21 15.83
C GLY A 332 -10.56 -19.24 15.56
N GLY A 333 -10.36 -18.14 14.86
CA GLY A 333 -11.35 -17.08 14.59
C GLY A 333 -11.73 -16.22 15.81
N THR A 334 -11.19 -16.51 16.99
CA THR A 334 -11.58 -15.84 18.26
C THR A 334 -11.01 -14.43 18.39
N LEU A 335 -9.83 -14.17 17.82
CA LEU A 335 -9.23 -12.83 17.81
C LEU A 335 -10.07 -11.89 16.94
N ARG A 336 -10.49 -12.35 15.78
CA ARG A 336 -11.38 -11.61 14.87
C ARG A 336 -12.68 -11.20 15.55
N ASP A 337 -13.28 -12.10 16.31
CA ASP A 337 -14.53 -11.83 17.01
C ASP A 337 -14.35 -10.82 18.15
N ARG A 338 -13.27 -10.92 18.95
CA ARG A 338 -12.93 -9.94 19.98
C ARG A 338 -12.68 -8.55 19.40
N MET A 339 -11.97 -8.46 18.27
CA MET A 339 -11.72 -7.21 17.57
C MET A 339 -13.03 -6.60 17.03
N ALA A 340 -13.89 -7.41 16.42
CA ALA A 340 -15.19 -6.96 15.91
C ALA A 340 -16.12 -6.48 17.04
N GLU A 341 -16.10 -7.15 18.18
CA GLU A 341 -16.87 -6.71 19.35
C GLU A 341 -16.35 -5.40 19.93
N ALA A 342 -15.02 -5.21 20.02
CA ALA A 342 -14.44 -3.95 20.45
C ALA A 342 -14.82 -2.81 19.48
N PHE A 343 -14.83 -3.05 18.18
CA PHE A 343 -15.28 -2.10 17.17
C PHE A 343 -16.74 -1.67 17.39
N ARG A 344 -17.63 -2.63 17.54
CA ARG A 344 -19.07 -2.39 17.71
C ARG A 344 -19.38 -1.65 19.02
N THR A 345 -18.77 -2.06 20.14
CA THR A 345 -19.06 -1.52 21.48
C THR A 345 -18.41 -0.16 21.71
N GLN A 346 -17.38 0.17 20.97
CA GLN A 346 -16.67 1.45 21.03
C GLN A 346 -17.03 2.37 19.86
N ASN A 347 -18.30 2.34 19.44
CA ASN A 347 -18.86 3.24 18.43
C ASN A 347 -18.04 3.29 17.13
N TYR A 348 -17.60 2.13 16.64
CA TYR A 348 -16.86 1.95 15.39
C TYR A 348 -15.47 2.61 15.37
N GLU A 349 -14.84 2.79 16.54
CA GLU A 349 -13.47 3.27 16.63
C GLU A 349 -12.47 2.19 16.21
N ILE A 350 -11.46 2.58 15.40
CA ILE A 350 -10.40 1.68 14.91
C ILE A 350 -9.39 1.36 16.01
N ARG A 351 -9.05 2.36 16.83
CA ARG A 351 -8.05 2.23 17.89
C ARG A 351 -8.31 1.06 18.85
N PRO A 352 -9.52 0.81 19.36
CA PRO A 352 -9.83 -0.34 20.20
C PRO A 352 -9.56 -1.68 19.52
N MET A 353 -9.82 -1.80 18.22
CA MET A 353 -9.50 -3.02 17.46
C MET A 353 -7.99 -3.29 17.48
N LEU A 354 -7.18 -2.26 17.22
CA LEU A 354 -5.72 -2.37 17.23
C LEU A 354 -5.19 -2.68 18.63
N LYS A 355 -5.78 -2.13 19.68
CA LYS A 355 -5.42 -2.48 21.06
C LYS A 355 -5.66 -3.96 21.32
N VAL A 356 -6.83 -4.50 20.96
CA VAL A 356 -7.13 -5.93 21.08
C VAL A 356 -6.11 -6.76 20.29
N LEU A 357 -5.81 -6.38 19.05
CA LEU A 357 -4.85 -7.07 18.20
C LEU A 357 -3.45 -7.13 18.83
N PHE A 358 -2.91 -5.99 19.23
CA PHE A 358 -1.52 -5.88 19.71
C PHE A 358 -1.31 -6.36 21.14
N THR A 359 -2.39 -6.57 21.91
CA THR A 359 -2.31 -7.21 23.23
C THR A 359 -2.65 -8.71 23.20
N ALA A 360 -3.09 -9.23 22.05
CA ALA A 360 -3.54 -10.61 21.92
C ALA A 360 -2.35 -11.61 21.89
N PRO A 361 -2.41 -12.72 22.63
CA PRO A 361 -1.41 -13.79 22.55
C PRO A 361 -1.22 -14.33 21.14
N GLU A 362 -2.26 -14.35 20.32
CA GLU A 362 -2.28 -14.80 18.92
C GLU A 362 -1.34 -13.95 18.03
N PHE A 363 -1.14 -12.69 18.37
CA PHE A 363 -0.20 -11.81 17.67
C PHE A 363 1.26 -12.22 17.90
N TYR A 364 1.58 -12.74 19.09
CA TYR A 364 2.92 -13.15 19.50
C TYR A 364 3.15 -14.67 19.37
N ALA A 365 2.18 -15.40 18.83
CA ALA A 365 2.27 -16.83 18.69
C ALA A 365 3.50 -17.25 17.85
N PRO A 366 4.12 -18.40 18.11
CA PRO A 366 5.27 -18.87 17.32
C PRO A 366 4.99 -18.95 15.81
N LYS A 367 3.74 -19.23 15.42
CA LYS A 367 3.30 -19.25 14.03
C LYS A 367 3.16 -17.87 13.40
N ALA A 368 3.05 -16.81 14.21
CA ALA A 368 2.99 -15.42 13.73
C ALA A 368 4.39 -14.83 13.55
N ARG A 369 5.35 -15.24 14.38
CA ARG A 369 6.73 -14.72 14.37
C ARG A 369 7.52 -15.28 13.18
N GLY A 370 8.09 -14.40 12.37
CA GLY A 370 8.89 -14.80 11.20
C GLY A 370 8.10 -15.52 10.10
N ALA A 371 6.77 -15.43 10.11
CA ALA A 371 5.92 -16.14 9.17
C ALA A 371 5.49 -15.29 7.97
N LYS A 372 5.77 -14.00 8.00
CA LYS A 372 5.34 -13.06 6.96
C LYS A 372 6.52 -12.51 6.18
N VAL A 373 6.44 -12.60 4.85
CA VAL A 373 7.38 -11.93 3.96
C VAL A 373 7.11 -10.42 4.00
N LYS A 374 8.15 -9.63 4.27
CA LYS A 374 8.05 -8.16 4.24
C LYS A 374 7.64 -7.68 2.84
N GLY A 375 6.61 -6.84 2.76
CA GLY A 375 6.29 -6.10 1.54
C GLY A 375 7.42 -5.12 1.18
N PRO A 376 7.54 -4.72 -0.10
CA PRO A 376 8.65 -3.88 -0.56
C PRO A 376 8.83 -2.57 0.21
N VAL A 377 7.76 -1.86 0.50
CA VAL A 377 7.81 -0.63 1.31
C VAL A 377 8.30 -0.93 2.73
N ARG A 378 7.77 -1.98 3.36
CA ARG A 378 8.20 -2.38 4.72
C ARG A 378 9.65 -2.82 4.75
N LEU A 379 10.09 -3.55 3.73
CA LEU A 379 11.47 -4.01 3.58
C LEU A 379 12.44 -2.82 3.48
N LEU A 380 12.12 -1.86 2.62
CA LEU A 380 12.97 -0.68 2.38
C LEU A 380 12.92 0.29 3.55
N VAL A 381 11.73 0.67 4.03
CA VAL A 381 11.59 1.60 5.16
C VAL A 381 12.19 1.02 6.43
N GLY A 382 12.00 -0.28 6.68
CA GLY A 382 12.61 -0.99 7.80
C GLY A 382 14.14 -0.91 7.75
N ALA A 383 14.76 -1.20 6.59
CA ALA A 383 16.20 -1.09 6.41
C ALA A 383 16.72 0.34 6.68
N CYS A 384 16.05 1.35 6.12
CA CYS A 384 16.43 2.74 6.36
C CYS A 384 16.38 3.12 7.85
N ARG A 385 15.35 2.69 8.57
CA ARG A 385 15.16 2.97 10.00
C ARG A 385 16.14 2.19 10.87
N ASP A 386 16.27 0.88 10.63
CA ASP A 386 17.12 0.00 11.43
C ASP A 386 18.61 0.33 11.24
N LEU A 387 19.02 0.74 10.05
CA LEU A 387 20.39 1.22 9.76
C LEU A 387 20.59 2.71 10.07
N ARG A 388 19.55 3.43 10.52
CA ARG A 388 19.60 4.89 10.77
C ARG A 388 20.22 5.64 9.58
N LEU A 389 19.79 5.32 8.35
CA LEU A 389 20.33 5.97 7.16
C LEU A 389 20.09 7.48 7.23
N GLU A 390 21.15 8.24 6.96
CA GLU A 390 21.09 9.70 6.88
C GLU A 390 20.65 10.13 5.48
N GLY A 391 19.97 11.27 5.39
CA GLY A 391 19.52 11.85 4.14
C GLY A 391 18.01 11.86 3.96
N SER A 392 17.59 12.05 2.73
CA SER A 392 16.18 12.16 2.37
C SER A 392 15.77 11.14 1.32
N ALA A 393 14.55 10.65 1.43
CA ALA A 393 13.99 9.80 0.40
C ALA A 393 13.85 10.57 -0.93
N THR A 394 14.29 9.94 -2.01
CA THR A 394 14.26 10.50 -3.36
C THR A 394 13.28 9.75 -4.24
N PRO A 395 12.89 10.30 -5.42
CA PRO A 395 12.14 9.57 -6.42
C PRO A 395 12.79 8.23 -6.82
N SER A 396 14.11 8.14 -6.84
CA SER A 396 14.85 6.89 -7.12
C SER A 396 14.62 5.83 -6.04
N LEU A 397 14.56 6.24 -4.76
CA LEU A 397 14.23 5.33 -3.65
C LEU A 397 12.77 4.83 -3.76
N ALA A 398 11.84 5.73 -4.11
CA ALA A 398 10.44 5.36 -4.35
C ALA A 398 10.30 4.39 -5.55
N GLN A 399 11.11 4.58 -6.58
CA GLN A 399 11.11 3.70 -7.74
C GLN A 399 11.60 2.29 -7.41
N LEU A 400 12.50 2.14 -6.44
CA LEU A 400 12.94 0.82 -5.97
C LEU A 400 11.77 0.01 -5.39
N THR A 401 10.85 0.64 -4.63
CA THR A 401 9.65 -0.06 -4.14
C THR A 401 8.73 -0.49 -5.30
N ALA A 402 8.62 0.32 -6.34
CA ALA A 402 7.85 -0.02 -7.55
C ALA A 402 8.47 -1.20 -8.31
N GLN A 403 9.79 -1.23 -8.49
CA GLN A 403 10.52 -2.35 -9.11
C GLN A 403 10.37 -3.65 -8.31
N LEU A 404 10.29 -3.55 -6.99
CA LEU A 404 10.01 -4.67 -6.09
C LEU A 404 8.53 -5.09 -6.09
N GLY A 405 7.66 -4.39 -6.82
CA GLY A 405 6.24 -4.75 -7.00
C GLY A 405 5.25 -3.95 -6.16
N GLN A 406 5.71 -2.95 -5.35
CA GLN A 406 4.82 -2.09 -4.57
C GLN A 406 4.99 -0.61 -4.95
N GLU A 407 4.37 -0.21 -6.04
CA GLU A 407 4.33 1.18 -6.45
C GLU A 407 3.31 1.96 -5.60
N LEU A 408 3.79 2.94 -4.83
CA LEU A 408 2.91 3.79 -4.02
C LEU A 408 1.91 4.54 -4.91
N PHE A 409 0.67 4.66 -4.47
CA PHE A 409 -0.46 5.25 -5.21
C PHE A 409 -0.86 4.51 -6.50
N ASN A 410 -0.28 3.32 -6.75
CA ASN A 410 -0.62 2.56 -7.96
C ASN A 410 -0.71 1.05 -7.68
N PRO A 411 -1.60 0.59 -6.79
CA PRO A 411 -1.83 -0.83 -6.59
C PRO A 411 -2.37 -1.49 -7.87
N LEU A 412 -2.06 -2.78 -8.03
CA LEU A 412 -2.33 -3.52 -9.27
C LEU A 412 -3.81 -3.73 -9.56
N THR A 413 -4.64 -3.84 -8.52
CA THR A 413 -6.08 -4.12 -8.62
C THR A 413 -6.85 -3.38 -7.51
N VAL A 414 -8.16 -3.35 -7.61
CA VAL A 414 -9.05 -2.82 -6.55
C VAL A 414 -8.90 -3.55 -5.20
N LYS A 415 -8.37 -4.79 -5.21
CA LYS A 415 -8.09 -5.57 -3.98
C LYS A 415 -6.82 -5.12 -3.25
N GLY A 416 -6.10 -4.15 -3.79
CA GLY A 416 -4.86 -3.63 -3.24
C GLY A 416 -3.60 -4.33 -3.74
N TRP A 417 -2.53 -4.21 -2.96
CA TRP A 417 -1.27 -4.90 -3.21
C TRP A 417 -1.32 -6.36 -2.74
N PRO A 418 -0.50 -7.24 -3.33
CA PRO A 418 -0.37 -8.62 -2.86
C PRO A 418 0.21 -8.68 -1.43
N SER A 419 0.20 -9.86 -0.82
CA SER A 419 0.78 -10.10 0.50
C SER A 419 1.55 -11.42 0.57
N GLY A 420 2.37 -11.58 1.61
CA GLY A 420 3.11 -12.81 1.87
C GLY A 420 4.04 -13.21 0.73
N ILE A 421 4.03 -14.49 0.37
CA ILE A 421 4.94 -15.05 -0.65
C ILE A 421 4.74 -14.45 -2.05
N ALA A 422 3.58 -13.85 -2.33
CA ALA A 422 3.32 -13.23 -3.63
C ALA A 422 4.23 -12.02 -3.93
N TRP A 423 4.94 -11.49 -2.94
CA TRP A 423 5.99 -10.50 -3.14
C TRP A 423 7.28 -11.04 -3.75
N ILE A 424 7.47 -12.37 -3.75
CA ILE A 424 8.67 -13.03 -4.24
C ILE A 424 8.38 -13.65 -5.60
N SER A 425 9.11 -13.21 -6.61
CA SER A 425 9.05 -13.70 -7.98
C SER A 425 10.45 -13.78 -8.57
N ALA A 426 10.59 -14.40 -9.74
CA ALA A 426 11.87 -14.45 -10.46
C ALA A 426 12.44 -13.07 -10.78
N SER A 427 11.59 -12.04 -10.94
CA SER A 427 12.02 -10.66 -11.20
C SER A 427 12.33 -9.88 -9.93
N THR A 428 11.60 -10.10 -8.83
CA THR A 428 11.77 -9.31 -7.59
C THR A 428 12.83 -9.87 -6.65
N LEU A 429 13.06 -11.18 -6.64
CA LEU A 429 14.02 -11.82 -5.74
C LEU A 429 15.47 -11.31 -5.93
N PRO A 430 16.02 -11.20 -7.17
CA PRO A 430 17.35 -10.62 -7.37
C PRO A 430 17.46 -9.17 -6.89
N LEU A 431 16.38 -8.37 -7.06
CA LEU A 431 16.37 -6.98 -6.60
C LEU A 431 16.36 -6.89 -5.07
N ARG A 432 15.68 -7.81 -4.39
CA ARG A 432 15.70 -7.90 -2.91
C ARG A 432 17.10 -8.17 -2.39
N TYR A 433 17.83 -9.12 -2.98
CA TYR A 433 19.22 -9.40 -2.60
C TYR A 433 20.17 -8.21 -2.84
N ARG A 434 19.87 -7.36 -3.82
CA ARG A 434 20.65 -6.14 -4.11
C ARG A 434 20.23 -4.92 -3.31
N LEU A 435 19.23 -5.05 -2.43
CA LEU A 435 18.77 -3.93 -1.59
C LEU A 435 19.91 -3.34 -0.75
N GLY A 436 20.78 -4.19 -0.22
CA GLY A 436 21.96 -3.78 0.54
C GLY A 436 22.91 -2.89 -0.26
N GLU A 437 23.16 -3.22 -1.55
CA GLU A 437 23.99 -2.39 -2.45
C GLU A 437 23.33 -1.01 -2.66
N ALA A 438 22.01 -0.98 -2.85
CA ALA A 438 21.30 0.25 -3.05
C ALA A 438 21.34 1.17 -1.82
N LEU A 439 21.12 0.62 -0.64
CA LEU A 439 20.98 1.40 0.60
C LEU A 439 22.31 1.69 1.30
N VAL A 440 23.26 0.77 1.26
CA VAL A 440 24.54 0.91 1.98
C VAL A 440 25.58 1.64 1.11
N ASP A 441 25.65 1.31 -0.17
CA ASP A 441 26.62 1.89 -1.08
C ASP A 441 26.08 3.11 -1.86
N GLY A 442 24.81 3.47 -1.68
CA GLY A 442 24.17 4.59 -2.38
C GLY A 442 24.05 4.39 -3.89
N LYS A 443 24.07 3.15 -4.37
CA LYS A 443 23.99 2.83 -5.81
C LYS A 443 22.54 2.72 -6.24
N ALA A 444 22.02 3.77 -6.85
CA ALA A 444 20.67 3.71 -7.42
C ALA A 444 20.55 2.55 -8.43
N PRO A 445 19.49 1.73 -8.35
CA PRO A 445 19.19 0.76 -9.41
C PRO A 445 18.95 1.53 -10.72
N GLU A 446 19.49 1.02 -11.83
CA GLU A 446 19.19 1.60 -13.13
C GLU A 446 17.67 1.60 -13.38
N PRO A 447 17.08 2.75 -13.73
CA PRO A 447 15.67 2.80 -14.05
C PRO A 447 15.40 1.90 -15.27
N PRO A 448 14.28 1.15 -15.28
CA PRO A 448 13.90 0.41 -16.47
C PRO A 448 13.75 1.39 -17.64
N GLU A 449 14.19 0.97 -18.84
CA GLU A 449 13.97 1.75 -20.05
C GLU A 449 12.50 2.18 -20.14
N PRO A 450 12.21 3.45 -20.48
CA PRO A 450 10.83 3.93 -20.56
C PRO A 450 10.05 3.06 -21.54
N LEU A 451 9.03 2.37 -21.07
CA LEU A 451 8.11 1.61 -21.90
C LEU A 451 7.41 2.57 -22.87
N GLY A 452 7.81 2.45 -24.13
CA GLY A 452 7.10 3.02 -25.26
C GLY A 452 7.40 4.48 -25.54
N ARG A 453 8.19 4.75 -26.56
CA ARG A 453 8.07 5.98 -27.35
C ARG A 453 6.61 6.10 -27.75
N LEU A 454 5.87 7.03 -27.12
CA LEU A 454 4.58 7.48 -27.65
C LEU A 454 4.83 7.82 -29.12
N ARG A 455 4.31 7.00 -30.04
CA ARG A 455 4.26 7.37 -31.44
C ARG A 455 3.43 8.65 -31.50
N LEU A 456 4.10 9.77 -31.73
CA LEU A 456 3.49 11.05 -32.02
C LEU A 456 2.69 10.87 -33.32
N VAL A 457 1.41 10.53 -33.18
CA VAL A 457 0.49 10.45 -34.32
C VAL A 457 0.31 11.87 -34.82
N ALA A 458 0.54 12.07 -36.09
CA ALA A 458 0.38 13.27 -36.91
C ALA A 458 -0.04 14.56 -36.18
N VAL A 459 0.91 15.37 -35.80
CA VAL A 459 0.72 16.58 -34.98
C VAL A 459 0.10 17.71 -35.82
N SER A 460 0.41 17.78 -37.10
CA SER A 460 -0.09 18.79 -38.05
C SER A 460 -0.10 18.25 -39.48
N ARG A 461 -0.97 18.78 -40.33
CA ARG A 461 -0.94 18.54 -41.77
C ARG A 461 0.16 19.33 -42.51
N GLU A 462 0.75 20.32 -41.83
CA GLU A 462 1.85 21.14 -42.35
C GLU A 462 3.17 20.61 -41.78
N PRO A 463 4.09 20.10 -42.62
CA PRO A 463 5.35 19.44 -42.19
C PRO A 463 6.23 20.29 -41.27
N ASP A 464 6.39 21.58 -41.57
CA ASP A 464 7.27 22.50 -40.82
C ASP A 464 6.72 22.79 -39.39
N LYS A 465 5.41 22.97 -39.27
CA LYS A 465 4.74 23.16 -37.98
C LYS A 465 4.80 21.87 -37.17
N ALA A 466 4.58 20.71 -37.79
CA ALA A 466 4.74 19.42 -37.14
C ALA A 466 6.14 19.23 -36.58
N GLN A 467 7.19 19.56 -37.36
CA GLN A 467 8.59 19.46 -36.94
C GLN A 467 8.91 20.37 -35.76
N THR A 468 8.40 21.60 -35.76
CA THR A 468 8.58 22.55 -34.65
C THR A 468 7.92 22.06 -33.37
N THR A 469 6.70 21.54 -33.46
CA THR A 469 5.97 20.99 -32.31
C THR A 469 6.67 19.76 -31.76
N ILE A 470 7.16 18.85 -32.62
CA ILE A 470 7.95 17.67 -32.22
C ILE A 470 9.22 18.10 -31.46
N LYS A 471 9.96 19.10 -31.96
CA LYS A 471 11.16 19.62 -31.28
C LYS A 471 10.86 20.18 -29.90
N ARG A 472 9.73 20.91 -29.72
CA ARG A 472 9.30 21.44 -28.42
C ARG A 472 8.92 20.31 -27.46
N LEU A 473 8.20 19.29 -27.91
CA LEU A 473 7.85 18.12 -27.10
C LEU A 473 9.09 17.33 -26.67
N GLN A 474 10.06 17.17 -27.57
CA GLN A 474 11.36 16.53 -27.26
C GLN A 474 12.21 17.35 -26.29
N ALA A 475 12.10 18.69 -26.29
CA ALA A 475 12.76 19.54 -25.32
C ALA A 475 12.18 19.33 -23.92
N ILE A 476 10.85 19.30 -23.77
CA ILE A 476 10.16 19.00 -22.52
C ILE A 476 10.58 17.62 -21.96
N ASP A 477 10.73 16.62 -22.85
CA ASP A 477 11.18 15.28 -22.44
C ASP A 477 12.64 15.25 -22.00
N ARG A 478 13.50 16.09 -22.60
CA ARG A 478 14.93 16.22 -22.22
C ARG A 478 15.08 16.90 -20.86
N GLU A 479 14.36 18.00 -20.62
CA GLU A 479 14.33 18.69 -19.33
C GLU A 479 13.94 17.72 -18.22
N ARG A 480 12.85 16.95 -18.41
CA ARG A 480 12.43 15.90 -17.49
C ARG A 480 13.51 14.86 -17.22
N LYS A 481 14.21 14.40 -18.26
CA LYS A 481 15.27 13.41 -18.12
C LYS A 481 16.46 13.95 -17.31
N GLN A 482 16.81 15.22 -17.49
CA GLN A 482 17.87 15.88 -16.72
C GLN A 482 17.48 16.04 -15.25
N GLU A 483 16.26 16.47 -14.94
CA GLU A 483 15.76 16.58 -13.57
C GLU A 483 15.76 15.22 -12.86
N GLN A 484 15.32 14.14 -13.53
CA GLN A 484 15.34 12.78 -12.96
C GLN A 484 16.76 12.25 -12.74
N THR A 485 17.73 12.63 -13.56
CA THR A 485 19.13 12.16 -13.44
C THR A 485 19.87 12.91 -12.34
N GLN A 486 19.48 14.15 -12.01
CA GLN A 486 20.06 14.95 -10.92
C GLN A 486 19.58 14.52 -9.53
N ALA A 487 18.44 13.85 -9.42
CA ALA A 487 17.93 13.31 -8.17
C ALA A 487 18.65 11.99 -7.83
N GLY A 488 19.91 12.07 -7.43
CA GLY A 488 20.70 10.94 -6.97
C GLY A 488 20.10 10.24 -5.74
N PHE A 489 20.69 9.11 -5.38
CA PHE A 489 20.38 8.38 -4.15
C PHE A 489 20.98 9.18 -2.97
N LEU A 490 20.13 9.82 -2.15
CA LEU A 490 20.60 10.72 -1.07
C LEU A 490 20.54 10.05 0.32
N VAL A 491 20.58 8.72 0.40
CA VAL A 491 20.71 8.04 1.69
C VAL A 491 22.15 7.54 1.88
N HIS A 492 22.67 7.72 3.09
CA HIS A 492 24.03 7.36 3.44
C HIS A 492 24.05 6.46 4.67
N PHE A 493 24.84 5.39 4.60
CA PHE A 493 25.09 4.52 5.71
C PHE A 493 26.29 5.02 6.54
N ASN A 494 26.02 5.36 7.79
CA ASN A 494 27.04 5.77 8.75
C ASN A 494 27.03 4.79 9.94
N PRO A 495 27.96 3.84 10.01
CA PRO A 495 27.97 2.82 11.05
C PRO A 495 28.14 3.40 12.47
N SER A 496 28.76 4.57 12.61
CA SER A 496 28.94 5.20 13.93
C SER A 496 27.62 5.59 14.60
N LEU A 497 26.55 5.76 13.84
CA LEU A 497 25.22 6.06 14.39
C LEU A 497 24.52 4.84 15.01
N LEU A 498 25.04 3.64 14.76
CA LEU A 498 24.42 2.39 15.25
C LEU A 498 24.91 2.00 16.64
N PHE A 499 26.09 2.46 17.05
CA PHE A 499 26.80 1.99 18.24
C PHE A 499 27.17 3.15 19.14
N ALA A 500 26.58 3.21 20.33
CA ALA A 500 26.82 4.29 21.29
C ALA A 500 28.27 4.29 21.83
N GLU A 501 28.87 3.11 21.95
CA GLU A 501 30.22 2.91 22.48
C GLU A 501 31.30 2.79 21.39
N GLY A 502 30.95 3.11 20.14
CA GLY A 502 31.79 2.92 18.97
C GLY A 502 31.50 1.60 18.23
N THR A 503 31.90 1.56 16.97
CA THR A 503 31.72 0.37 16.11
C THR A 503 32.63 -0.76 16.61
N PRO A 504 32.08 -1.97 16.89
CA PRO A 504 32.91 -3.09 17.34
C PRO A 504 34.01 -3.44 16.32
N GLU A 505 35.25 -3.57 16.79
CA GLU A 505 36.38 -3.97 15.94
C GLU A 505 36.44 -5.48 15.72
N ASN A 506 35.95 -6.26 16.70
CA ASN A 506 35.90 -7.72 16.62
C ASN A 506 34.82 -8.14 15.59
N PRO A 507 35.18 -8.98 14.58
CA PRO A 507 34.23 -9.40 13.54
C PRO A 507 32.99 -10.14 14.05
N GLU A 508 33.12 -10.96 15.09
CA GLU A 508 32.03 -11.70 15.73
C GLU A 508 31.07 -10.76 16.43
N GLU A 509 31.60 -9.86 17.27
CA GLU A 509 30.79 -8.88 18.02
C GLU A 509 30.04 -7.95 17.07
N LEU A 510 30.68 -7.48 15.99
CA LEU A 510 30.07 -6.67 14.98
C LEU A 510 28.93 -7.41 14.24
N ALA A 511 29.19 -8.65 13.81
CA ALA A 511 28.20 -9.48 13.15
C ALA A 511 26.99 -9.73 14.05
N ASP A 512 27.20 -10.11 15.31
CA ASP A 512 26.14 -10.38 16.28
C ASP A 512 25.32 -9.10 16.58
N ALA A 513 25.98 -7.96 16.73
CA ALA A 513 25.31 -6.69 16.98
C ALA A 513 24.44 -6.25 15.80
N LEU A 514 24.93 -6.38 14.55
CA LEU A 514 24.15 -6.05 13.36
C LEU A 514 23.02 -7.07 13.10
N LEU A 515 23.26 -8.36 13.32
CA LEU A 515 22.20 -9.38 13.25
C LEU A 515 21.12 -9.12 14.30
N LYS A 516 21.49 -8.83 15.55
CA LYS A 516 20.56 -8.43 16.61
C LYS A 516 19.76 -7.19 16.21
N ARG A 517 20.33 -6.24 15.51
CA ARG A 517 19.66 -5.00 15.07
C ARG A 517 18.73 -5.20 13.89
N LEU A 518 19.14 -5.95 12.88
CA LEU A 518 18.44 -6.04 11.60
C LEU A 518 17.44 -7.20 11.54
N VAL A 519 17.74 -8.34 12.18
CA VAL A 519 16.93 -9.55 12.06
C VAL A 519 16.01 -9.72 13.27
N VAL A 520 14.71 -9.81 13.03
CA VAL A 520 13.69 -10.01 14.08
C VAL A 520 13.39 -11.50 14.31
N THR A 521 13.74 -12.34 13.33
CA THR A 521 13.54 -13.78 13.36
C THR A 521 14.76 -14.51 13.92
N LYS A 522 14.63 -15.82 14.16
CA LYS A 522 15.76 -16.63 14.57
C LYS A 522 16.81 -16.70 13.45
N VAL A 523 18.02 -16.25 13.72
CA VAL A 523 19.16 -16.34 12.80
C VAL A 523 19.68 -17.78 12.74
N ARG A 524 19.87 -18.32 11.54
CA ARG A 524 20.51 -19.63 11.34
C ARG A 524 22.01 -19.53 11.60
N PRO A 525 22.65 -20.56 12.22
CA PRO A 525 24.09 -20.58 12.40
C PRO A 525 24.88 -20.30 11.12
N ALA A 526 24.47 -20.92 10.00
CA ALA A 526 25.13 -20.73 8.70
C ALA A 526 25.10 -19.28 8.21
N THR A 527 24.04 -18.54 8.46
CA THR A 527 23.93 -17.10 8.11
C THR A 527 24.89 -16.28 8.97
N ARG A 528 24.92 -16.54 10.29
CA ARG A 528 25.85 -15.88 11.21
C ARG A 528 27.30 -16.14 10.80
N ASP A 529 27.65 -17.42 10.57
CA ASP A 529 29.01 -17.83 10.23
C ASP A 529 29.47 -17.20 8.90
N ALA A 530 28.57 -17.08 7.91
CA ALA A 530 28.86 -16.42 6.64
C ALA A 530 29.16 -14.93 6.83
N VAL A 531 28.38 -14.22 7.66
CA VAL A 531 28.62 -12.79 7.96
C VAL A 531 29.95 -12.61 8.69
N VAL A 532 30.24 -13.43 9.70
CA VAL A 532 31.52 -13.39 10.44
C VAL A 532 32.70 -13.66 9.52
N ALA A 533 32.62 -14.71 8.67
CA ALA A 533 33.69 -15.03 7.73
C ALA A 533 33.96 -13.89 6.74
N ALA A 534 32.90 -13.25 6.23
CA ALA A 534 33.03 -12.08 5.36
C ALA A 534 33.69 -10.90 6.09
N CYS A 535 33.28 -10.60 7.33
CA CYS A 535 33.90 -9.54 8.14
C CYS A 535 35.39 -9.78 8.38
N ARG A 536 35.83 -11.04 8.54
CA ARG A 536 37.23 -11.39 8.70
C ARG A 536 38.06 -11.20 7.41
N SER A 537 37.45 -11.22 6.25
CA SER A 537 38.13 -11.15 4.94
C SER A 537 38.42 -9.72 4.47
N VAL A 538 37.92 -8.70 5.15
CA VAL A 538 38.10 -7.29 4.76
C VAL A 538 38.68 -6.45 5.90
N SER A 539 39.11 -5.21 5.57
CA SER A 539 39.63 -4.26 6.56
C SER A 539 38.58 -3.86 7.61
N PRO A 540 38.98 -3.47 8.84
CA PRO A 540 38.03 -3.05 9.89
C PRO A 540 37.05 -1.97 9.46
N THR A 541 37.45 -1.04 8.59
CA THR A 541 36.62 0.06 8.10
C THR A 541 35.54 -0.39 7.11
N GLU A 542 35.75 -1.50 6.41
CA GLU A 542 34.81 -2.04 5.41
C GLU A 542 33.80 -3.01 6.03
N ARG A 543 34.12 -3.59 7.19
CA ARG A 543 33.30 -4.63 7.85
C ARG A 543 31.83 -4.23 8.07
N PRO A 544 31.51 -3.03 8.60
CA PRO A 544 30.12 -2.68 8.90
C PRO A 544 29.25 -2.61 7.64
N ALA A 545 29.76 -2.04 6.56
CA ALA A 545 29.06 -1.95 5.29
C ALA A 545 28.85 -3.34 4.66
N LEU A 546 29.89 -4.18 4.67
CA LEU A 546 29.80 -5.54 4.14
C LEU A 546 28.81 -6.40 4.94
N ALA A 547 28.89 -6.35 6.28
CA ALA A 547 27.97 -7.09 7.15
C ALA A 547 26.51 -6.65 6.94
N ALA A 548 26.25 -5.33 6.90
CA ALA A 548 24.91 -4.80 6.65
C ALA A 548 24.35 -5.28 5.29
N ARG A 549 25.14 -5.23 4.21
CA ARG A 549 24.74 -5.74 2.89
C ARG A 549 24.36 -7.21 2.91
N LEU A 550 25.19 -8.05 3.53
CA LEU A 550 24.96 -9.49 3.61
C LEU A 550 23.72 -9.83 4.42
N ILE A 551 23.51 -9.13 5.53
CA ILE A 551 22.32 -9.33 6.38
C ILE A 551 21.06 -8.90 5.65
N LEU A 552 21.06 -7.74 4.97
CA LEU A 552 19.93 -7.29 4.17
C LEU A 552 19.59 -8.25 3.01
N ALA A 553 20.58 -8.97 2.49
CA ALA A 553 20.40 -9.99 1.45
C ALA A 553 20.03 -11.37 2.03
N SER A 554 19.93 -11.53 3.35
CA SER A 554 19.63 -12.83 3.97
C SER A 554 18.12 -13.13 3.95
N PRO A 555 17.73 -14.40 3.83
CA PRO A 555 16.30 -14.78 3.95
C PRO A 555 15.69 -14.41 5.30
N GLU A 556 16.46 -14.38 6.37
CA GLU A 556 16.01 -13.99 7.70
C GLU A 556 15.59 -12.52 7.77
N TYR A 557 16.27 -11.65 7.02
CA TYR A 557 15.89 -10.25 6.93
C TYR A 557 14.59 -10.03 6.15
N GLU A 558 14.32 -10.87 5.17
CA GLU A 558 13.09 -10.82 4.35
C GLU A 558 11.80 -11.11 5.15
N MET A 559 11.95 -11.70 6.34
CA MET A 559 10.84 -12.18 7.18
C MET A 559 10.59 -11.25 8.38
N GLU A 560 9.33 -11.21 8.80
CA GLU A 560 8.92 -10.49 10.01
C GLU A 560 7.89 -11.27 10.84
#